data_449f50a24b4850fe957c92a303f15d2a
#
_entry.id   449f50a24b4850fe957c92a303f15d2a
#
_cell.length_a   1.000
_cell.length_b   1.000
_cell.length_c   1.000
_cell.angle_alpha   90.00
_cell.angle_beta   90.00
_cell.angle_gamma   90.00
#
_symmetry.space_group_name_H-M   'P 1'
#
loop_
_entity.id
_entity.type
_entity.pdbx_description
1 polymer ?
#
loop_
_entity_poly.entity_id
_entity_poly.type
_entity_poly.pdbx_seq_one_letter_code
_entity_poly.pdbx_strand_id
1 'polypeptide(L)'
;MKLIVRNTHKYLSFFISIQLLLWTISGIYFAFNKIENVRGEQYRTHTSSNYNFQKIEFEIPDAVSVNVKKRLGKTIIAASTKNGMRYFDEEGGVLQKISFDEAKQLVSQNTFLKPTAVEEIYTSEKGSEYRGRELPLYKVVTRNANDNEINAYLNIFLSLIHI
;
A
#
# COMPACT_ATOMS: atom_id res chain seq x y z
N MET A 1 27.35 16.76 -46.93
CA MET A 1 26.50 15.65 -46.41
C MET A 1 27.27 14.61 -45.59
N LYS A 2 28.31 13.96 -46.08
CA LYS A 2 29.05 12.87 -45.39
C LYS A 2 29.61 13.27 -43.99
N LEU A 3 30.09 14.49 -43.80
CA LEU A 3 30.61 14.99 -42.54
C LEU A 3 29.52 15.16 -41.46
N ILE A 4 28.35 15.67 -41.85
CA ILE A 4 27.21 15.87 -40.95
C ILE A 4 26.74 14.51 -40.46
N VAL A 5 26.52 13.57 -41.35
CA VAL A 5 26.07 12.21 -40.99
C VAL A 5 27.04 11.53 -40.02
N ARG A 6 28.33 11.65 -40.27
CA ARG A 6 29.38 11.07 -39.42
C ARG A 6 29.41 11.70 -38.02
N ASN A 7 29.27 13.01 -37.92
CA ASN A 7 29.25 13.70 -36.62
C ASN A 7 27.96 13.39 -35.84
N THR A 8 26.79 13.40 -36.53
CA THR A 8 25.53 13.01 -35.90
C THR A 8 25.60 11.59 -35.36
N HIS A 9 26.09 10.65 -36.11
CA HIS A 9 26.26 9.26 -35.69
C HIS A 9 27.19 9.15 -34.47
N LYS A 10 28.31 9.89 -34.44
CA LYS A 10 29.26 9.89 -33.32
C LYS A 10 28.59 10.38 -32.04
N TYR A 11 27.87 11.50 -32.05
CA TYR A 11 27.22 12.04 -30.88
C TYR A 11 26.04 11.18 -30.44
N LEU A 12 25.24 10.69 -31.37
CA LEU A 12 24.13 9.81 -31.07
C LEU A 12 24.61 8.51 -30.40
N SER A 13 25.66 7.89 -30.95
CA SER A 13 26.26 6.68 -30.34
C SER A 13 26.78 6.93 -28.94
N PHE A 14 27.38 8.11 -28.69
CA PHE A 14 27.84 8.49 -27.38
C PHE A 14 26.68 8.59 -26.37
N PHE A 15 25.58 9.26 -26.72
CA PHE A 15 24.39 9.36 -25.86
C PHE A 15 23.73 8.00 -25.59
N ILE A 16 23.62 7.17 -26.63
CA ILE A 16 23.06 5.82 -26.49
C ILE A 16 23.95 4.96 -25.55
N SER A 17 25.26 5.08 -25.68
CA SER A 17 26.19 4.33 -24.81
C SER A 17 26.05 4.74 -23.35
N ILE A 18 25.89 6.02 -23.05
CA ILE A 18 25.62 6.50 -21.69
C ILE A 18 24.28 5.95 -21.16
N GLN A 19 23.24 5.99 -22.00
CA GLN A 19 21.92 5.49 -21.62
C GLN A 19 21.95 3.98 -21.34
N LEU A 20 22.65 3.19 -22.15
CA LEU A 20 22.82 1.76 -21.93
C LEU A 20 23.60 1.48 -20.64
N LEU A 21 24.66 2.27 -20.36
CA LEU A 21 25.41 2.16 -19.12
C LEU A 21 24.52 2.41 -17.90
N LEU A 22 23.68 3.46 -17.92
CA LEU A 22 22.75 3.77 -16.84
C LEU A 22 21.72 2.66 -16.64
N TRP A 23 21.20 2.07 -17.73
CA TRP A 23 20.27 0.94 -17.64
C TRP A 23 20.95 -0.31 -17.06
N THR A 24 22.19 -0.57 -17.45
CA THR A 24 22.97 -1.69 -16.90
C THR A 24 23.19 -1.51 -15.39
N ILE A 25 23.59 -0.32 -14.94
CA ILE A 25 23.78 -0.01 -13.52
C ILE A 25 22.46 -0.17 -12.76
N SER A 26 21.36 0.37 -13.30
CA SER A 26 20.04 0.23 -12.73
C SER A 26 19.59 -1.23 -12.66
N GLY A 27 19.82 -2.00 -13.72
CA GLY A 27 19.49 -3.43 -13.76
C GLY A 27 20.26 -4.23 -12.71
N ILE A 28 21.55 -3.97 -12.55
CA ILE A 28 22.39 -4.57 -11.52
C ILE A 28 21.85 -4.21 -10.11
N TYR A 29 21.53 -2.93 -9.89
CA TYR A 29 20.94 -2.49 -8.61
C TYR A 29 19.67 -3.27 -8.27
N PHE A 30 18.71 -3.39 -9.20
CA PHE A 30 17.48 -4.13 -8.97
C PHE A 30 17.67 -5.66 -8.89
N ALA A 31 18.71 -6.20 -9.51
CA ALA A 31 19.04 -7.62 -9.36
C ALA A 31 19.50 -7.97 -7.93
N PHE A 32 20.19 -7.06 -7.27
CA PHE A 32 20.64 -7.24 -5.87
C PHE A 32 19.57 -6.81 -4.85
N ASN A 33 18.73 -5.83 -5.18
CA ASN A 33 17.68 -5.35 -4.29
C ASN A 33 16.32 -5.90 -4.72
N LYS A 34 15.88 -6.97 -4.05
CA LYS A 34 14.56 -7.56 -4.31
C LYS A 34 13.45 -6.54 -4.08
N ILE A 35 12.49 -6.50 -4.99
CA ILE A 35 11.36 -5.54 -4.93
C ILE A 35 10.54 -5.69 -3.65
N GLU A 36 10.47 -6.90 -3.10
CA GLU A 36 9.81 -7.22 -1.84
C GLU A 36 10.42 -6.43 -0.67
N ASN A 37 11.76 -6.30 -0.67
CA ASN A 37 12.47 -5.52 0.36
C ASN A 37 12.18 -4.01 0.24
N VAL A 38 12.08 -3.51 -1.01
CA VAL A 38 11.75 -2.09 -1.26
C VAL A 38 10.31 -1.77 -0.85
N ARG A 39 9.40 -2.75 -0.98
CA ARG A 39 7.99 -2.60 -0.62
C ARG A 39 7.67 -2.92 0.84
N GLY A 40 8.65 -3.31 1.63
CA GLY A 40 8.44 -3.69 3.02
C GLY A 40 7.70 -5.03 3.20
N GLU A 41 7.56 -5.83 2.14
CA GLU A 41 6.82 -7.11 2.18
C GLU A 41 7.46 -8.12 3.13
N GLN A 42 8.77 -8.01 3.40
CA GLN A 42 9.47 -8.83 4.38
C GLN A 42 8.95 -8.66 5.82
N TYR A 43 8.24 -7.56 6.10
CA TYR A 43 7.66 -7.32 7.42
C TYR A 43 6.23 -7.83 7.55
N ARG A 44 5.61 -8.28 6.45
CA ARG A 44 4.21 -8.71 6.42
C ARG A 44 4.07 -10.18 6.75
N THR A 45 3.06 -10.50 7.53
CA THR A 45 2.63 -11.89 7.78
C THR A 45 1.59 -12.28 6.73
N HIS A 46 1.81 -13.38 6.03
CA HIS A 46 0.84 -13.93 5.10
C HIS A 46 -0.25 -14.69 5.88
N THR A 47 -1.38 -14.06 6.09
CA THR A 47 -2.53 -14.71 6.72
C THR A 47 -3.56 -15.08 5.64
N SER A 48 -3.80 -16.37 5.45
CA SER A 48 -4.92 -16.84 4.63
C SER A 48 -6.23 -16.54 5.34
N SER A 49 -7.17 -15.88 4.65
CA SER A 49 -8.48 -15.57 5.22
C SER A 49 -9.54 -16.40 4.52
N ASN A 50 -10.24 -17.25 5.27
CA ASN A 50 -11.43 -17.93 4.79
C ASN A 50 -12.64 -17.00 5.00
N TYR A 51 -13.43 -16.77 3.96
CA TYR A 51 -14.65 -15.96 4.00
C TYR A 51 -15.87 -16.86 3.94
N ASN A 52 -16.85 -16.60 4.80
CA ASN A 52 -18.16 -17.24 4.72
C ASN A 52 -19.18 -16.23 4.18
N PHE A 53 -19.47 -16.33 2.90
CA PHE A 53 -20.41 -15.44 2.20
C PHE A 53 -21.87 -15.76 2.48
N GLN A 54 -22.19 -16.92 3.08
CA GLN A 54 -23.57 -17.32 3.39
C GLN A 54 -24.25 -16.46 4.48
N LYS A 55 -23.45 -15.66 5.20
CA LYS A 55 -23.95 -14.76 6.25
C LYS A 55 -24.17 -13.31 5.79
N ILE A 56 -23.91 -13.01 4.52
CA ILE A 56 -24.02 -11.64 4.01
C ILE A 56 -25.34 -11.54 3.24
N GLU A 57 -26.38 -11.05 3.93
CA GLU A 57 -27.75 -10.95 3.40
C GLU A 57 -28.25 -9.51 3.51
N PHE A 58 -27.66 -8.57 2.76
CA PHE A 58 -28.20 -7.21 2.64
C PHE A 58 -27.90 -6.61 1.27
N GLU A 59 -28.76 -5.67 0.87
CA GLU A 59 -28.60 -4.97 -0.40
C GLU A 59 -27.81 -3.67 -0.22
N ILE A 60 -26.92 -3.38 -1.16
CA ILE A 60 -26.19 -2.11 -1.21
C ILE A 60 -26.65 -1.38 -2.46
N PRO A 61 -27.59 -0.43 -2.34
CA PRO A 61 -28.06 0.35 -3.47
C PRO A 61 -26.90 1.10 -4.14
N ASP A 62 -26.91 1.17 -5.48
CA ASP A 62 -25.90 1.87 -6.30
C ASP A 62 -24.46 1.32 -6.20
N ALA A 63 -24.24 0.13 -5.68
CA ALA A 63 -22.94 -0.49 -5.65
C ALA A 63 -22.48 -0.85 -7.07
N VAL A 64 -21.32 -0.33 -7.47
CA VAL A 64 -20.63 -0.65 -8.74
C VAL A 64 -19.71 -1.86 -8.54
N SER A 65 -19.06 -1.94 -7.39
CA SER A 65 -18.23 -3.07 -7.00
C SER A 65 -18.25 -3.28 -5.49
N VAL A 66 -18.07 -4.53 -5.09
CA VAL A 66 -18.05 -4.93 -3.68
C VAL A 66 -16.77 -5.72 -3.43
N ASN A 67 -16.03 -5.34 -2.41
CA ASN A 67 -14.83 -6.03 -1.93
C ASN A 67 -15.07 -6.50 -0.50
N VAL A 68 -14.82 -7.78 -0.25
CA VAL A 68 -14.91 -8.36 1.09
C VAL A 68 -13.51 -8.51 1.66
N LYS A 69 -13.33 -8.04 2.89
CA LYS A 69 -12.04 -8.07 3.62
C LYS A 69 -12.25 -8.52 5.05
N LYS A 70 -11.17 -8.89 5.73
CA LYS A 70 -11.18 -9.14 7.18
C LYS A 70 -10.44 -8.05 7.94
N ARG A 71 -11.01 -7.64 9.07
CA ARG A 71 -10.41 -6.73 10.05
C ARG A 71 -10.57 -7.32 11.45
N LEU A 72 -9.47 -7.68 12.09
CA LEU A 72 -9.45 -8.30 13.43
C LEU A 72 -10.44 -9.49 13.57
N GLY A 73 -10.47 -10.35 12.54
CA GLY A 73 -11.35 -11.52 12.51
C GLY A 73 -12.79 -11.26 12.05
N LYS A 74 -13.23 -9.99 11.97
CA LYS A 74 -14.56 -9.61 11.48
C LYS A 74 -14.53 -9.39 9.97
N THR A 75 -15.58 -9.76 9.28
CA THR A 75 -15.74 -9.49 7.85
C THR A 75 -16.16 -8.03 7.65
N ILE A 76 -15.56 -7.38 6.67
CA ILE A 76 -15.89 -6.01 6.26
C ILE A 76 -16.22 -6.02 4.79
N ILE A 77 -17.24 -5.28 4.43
CA ILE A 77 -17.72 -5.12 3.08
C ILE A 77 -17.45 -3.68 2.65
N ALA A 78 -16.58 -3.52 1.66
CA ALA A 78 -16.26 -2.24 1.05
C ALA A 78 -16.96 -2.15 -0.31
N ALA A 79 -17.95 -1.28 -0.42
CA ALA A 79 -18.70 -1.05 -1.64
C ALA A 79 -18.28 0.27 -2.29
N SER A 80 -17.88 0.20 -3.56
CA SER A 80 -17.70 1.38 -4.39
C SER A 80 -19.07 1.78 -4.96
N THR A 81 -19.51 3.00 -4.68
CA THR A 81 -20.75 3.56 -5.20
C THR A 81 -20.45 4.79 -6.05
N LYS A 82 -21.43 5.31 -6.77
CA LYS A 82 -21.31 6.57 -7.54
C LYS A 82 -20.92 7.75 -6.66
N ASN A 83 -21.23 7.69 -5.36
CA ASN A 83 -20.99 8.76 -4.38
C ASN A 83 -19.71 8.52 -3.54
N GLY A 84 -18.89 7.51 -3.89
CA GLY A 84 -17.66 7.16 -3.19
C GLY A 84 -17.69 5.78 -2.52
N MET A 85 -16.67 5.50 -1.73
CA MET A 85 -16.55 4.25 -0.99
C MET A 85 -17.43 4.25 0.27
N ARG A 86 -18.13 3.15 0.51
CA ARG A 86 -18.93 2.91 1.72
C ARG A 86 -18.50 1.60 2.35
N TYR A 87 -18.49 1.55 3.67
CA TYR A 87 -17.99 0.41 4.42
C TYR A 87 -19.07 -0.10 5.36
N PHE A 88 -19.26 -1.42 5.36
CA PHE A 88 -20.29 -2.10 6.15
C PHE A 88 -19.69 -3.29 6.91
N ASP A 89 -20.32 -3.65 8.01
CA ASP A 89 -20.09 -4.92 8.71
C ASP A 89 -20.88 -6.09 8.08
N GLU A 90 -20.78 -7.27 8.68
CA GLU A 90 -21.49 -8.49 8.20
C GLU A 90 -23.02 -8.36 8.25
N GLU A 91 -23.55 -7.48 9.10
CA GLU A 91 -24.97 -7.26 9.33
C GLU A 91 -25.54 -6.11 8.50
N GLY A 92 -24.70 -5.45 7.70
CA GLY A 92 -25.09 -4.28 6.89
C GLY A 92 -25.04 -2.96 7.65
N GLY A 93 -24.55 -2.95 8.89
CA GLY A 93 -24.32 -1.74 9.66
C GLY A 93 -23.17 -0.90 9.06
N VAL A 94 -23.30 0.44 9.13
CA VAL A 94 -22.24 1.33 8.65
C VAL A 94 -21.01 1.19 9.55
N LEU A 95 -19.90 0.83 8.95
CA LEU A 95 -18.65 0.62 9.66
C LEU A 95 -18.08 1.93 10.19
N GLN A 96 -17.74 1.95 11.47
CA GLN A 96 -17.03 3.07 12.08
C GLN A 96 -15.52 2.98 11.81
N LYS A 97 -14.85 4.15 11.85
CA LYS A 97 -13.40 4.20 11.74
C LYS A 97 -12.75 3.40 12.90
N ILE A 98 -11.62 2.79 12.62
CA ILE A 98 -10.86 2.05 13.64
C ILE A 98 -10.31 3.00 14.70
N SER A 99 -10.24 2.54 15.94
CA SER A 99 -9.54 3.26 17.01
C SER A 99 -8.01 3.15 16.85
N PHE A 100 -7.27 4.00 17.55
CA PHE A 100 -5.80 3.92 17.54
C PHE A 100 -5.28 2.59 18.08
N ASP A 101 -5.98 2.00 19.05
CA ASP A 101 -5.59 0.70 19.62
C ASP A 101 -5.88 -0.43 18.63
N GLU A 102 -7.01 -0.41 17.94
CA GLU A 102 -7.30 -1.34 16.86
C GLU A 102 -6.27 -1.22 15.71
N ALA A 103 -5.84 0.01 15.36
CA ALA A 103 -4.80 0.23 14.36
C ALA A 103 -3.46 -0.41 14.76
N LYS A 104 -3.04 -0.24 16.03
CA LYS A 104 -1.85 -0.91 16.57
C LYS A 104 -2.00 -2.44 16.54
N GLN A 105 -3.17 -2.95 16.94
CA GLN A 105 -3.44 -4.38 16.94
C GLN A 105 -3.41 -4.96 15.51
N LEU A 106 -3.97 -4.26 14.52
CA LEU A 106 -3.92 -4.67 13.11
C LEU A 106 -2.49 -4.78 12.61
N VAL A 107 -1.64 -3.79 12.92
CA VAL A 107 -0.22 -3.84 12.53
C VAL A 107 0.48 -5.02 13.20
N SER A 108 0.28 -5.22 14.50
CA SER A 108 0.90 -6.34 15.23
C SER A 108 0.48 -7.72 14.73
N GLN A 109 -0.77 -7.88 14.28
CA GLN A 109 -1.27 -9.16 13.76
C GLN A 109 -0.82 -9.47 12.34
N ASN A 110 -0.62 -8.42 11.52
CA ASN A 110 -0.32 -8.57 10.10
C ASN A 110 1.16 -8.31 9.76
N THR A 111 1.97 -7.99 10.75
CA THR A 111 3.40 -7.71 10.57
C THR A 111 4.21 -8.24 11.75
N PHE A 112 5.53 -8.34 11.55
CA PHE A 112 6.50 -8.62 12.63
C PHE A 112 6.98 -7.35 13.34
N LEU A 113 6.32 -6.21 13.11
CA LEU A 113 6.69 -4.91 13.64
C LEU A 113 6.00 -4.65 14.97
N LYS A 114 6.66 -3.87 15.83
CA LYS A 114 6.11 -3.44 17.13
C LYS A 114 5.57 -2.01 17.01
N PRO A 115 4.25 -1.78 17.05
CA PRO A 115 3.67 -0.44 16.98
C PRO A 115 3.95 0.35 18.26
N THR A 116 4.34 1.61 18.10
CA THR A 116 4.65 2.54 19.21
C THR A 116 3.66 3.68 19.28
N ALA A 117 3.40 4.36 18.17
CA ALA A 117 2.50 5.51 18.09
C ALA A 117 1.58 5.41 16.88
N VAL A 118 0.48 6.16 16.91
CA VAL A 118 -0.47 6.29 15.79
C VAL A 118 -0.76 7.77 15.57
N GLU A 119 -0.67 8.20 14.32
CA GLU A 119 -0.97 9.56 13.87
C GLU A 119 -2.02 9.50 12.77
N GLU A 120 -2.95 10.44 12.76
CA GLU A 120 -3.97 10.55 11.71
C GLU A 120 -3.52 11.57 10.66
N ILE A 121 -3.53 11.15 9.37
CA ILE A 121 -3.09 11.96 8.24
C ILE A 121 -4.31 12.31 7.38
N TYR A 122 -4.58 13.58 7.23
CA TYR A 122 -5.69 14.12 6.45
C TYR A 122 -5.27 14.70 5.09
N THR A 123 -3.99 15.06 4.95
CA THR A 123 -3.47 15.73 3.74
C THR A 123 -2.26 14.99 3.20
N SER A 124 -2.13 14.95 1.87
CA SER A 124 -0.96 14.36 1.21
C SER A 124 0.10 15.42 0.95
N GLU A 125 1.27 15.24 1.54
CA GLU A 125 2.42 16.07 1.26
C GLU A 125 3.16 15.62 0.00
N LYS A 126 3.81 16.58 -0.68
CA LYS A 126 4.59 16.29 -1.89
C LYS A 126 5.82 15.44 -1.50
N GLY A 127 5.90 14.22 -2.09
CA GLY A 127 7.01 13.31 -1.80
C GLY A 127 6.75 12.35 -0.62
N SER A 128 5.57 12.37 0.00
CA SER A 128 5.22 11.42 1.06
C SER A 128 5.12 9.98 0.54
N GLU A 129 5.45 9.01 1.39
CA GLU A 129 5.39 7.56 1.11
C GLU A 129 3.96 7.09 0.81
N TYR A 130 2.95 7.79 1.35
CA TYR A 130 1.52 7.50 1.17
C TYR A 130 0.88 8.26 0.01
N ARG A 131 1.67 8.90 -0.85
CA ARG A 131 1.17 9.65 -2.01
C ARG A 131 0.33 8.75 -2.93
N GLY A 132 -0.85 9.24 -3.34
CA GLY A 132 -1.78 8.50 -4.19
C GLY A 132 -2.66 7.50 -3.44
N ARG A 133 -2.64 7.50 -2.10
CA ARG A 133 -3.56 6.74 -1.26
C ARG A 133 -4.80 7.56 -0.93
N GLU A 134 -5.91 6.87 -0.69
CA GLU A 134 -7.14 7.51 -0.20
C GLU A 134 -6.93 8.01 1.22
N LEU A 135 -7.27 9.26 1.46
CA LEU A 135 -7.21 9.90 2.76
C LEU A 135 -8.61 9.94 3.39
N PRO A 136 -8.72 9.98 4.72
CA PRO A 136 -7.65 9.99 5.73
C PRO A 136 -7.02 8.62 5.96
N LEU A 137 -5.77 8.64 6.47
CA LEU A 137 -4.97 7.45 6.80
C LEU A 137 -4.49 7.50 8.24
N TYR A 138 -4.22 6.33 8.82
CA TYR A 138 -3.38 6.22 10.01
C TYR A 138 -1.95 5.89 9.62
N LYS A 139 -1.01 6.68 10.11
CA LYS A 139 0.41 6.36 10.16
C LYS A 139 0.69 5.71 11.51
N VAL A 140 1.06 4.46 11.50
CA VAL A 140 1.48 3.73 12.68
C VAL A 140 3.00 3.68 12.69
N VAL A 141 3.59 4.38 13.64
CA VAL A 141 5.03 4.33 13.86
C VAL A 141 5.35 3.00 14.53
N THR A 142 6.27 2.26 13.95
CA THR A 142 6.63 0.90 14.40
C THR A 142 8.13 0.75 14.51
N ARG A 143 8.58 -0.30 15.21
CA ARG A 143 9.99 -0.69 15.27
C ARG A 143 10.17 -2.15 14.85
N ASN A 144 11.23 -2.41 14.11
CA ASN A 144 11.64 -3.76 13.76
C ASN A 144 12.50 -4.40 14.87
N ALA A 145 12.96 -5.64 14.65
CA ALA A 145 13.82 -6.37 15.59
C ALA A 145 15.17 -5.69 15.87
N ASN A 146 15.64 -4.83 14.96
CA ASN A 146 16.88 -4.08 15.08
C ASN A 146 16.64 -2.66 15.63
N ASP A 147 15.46 -2.39 16.18
CA ASP A 147 15.05 -1.09 16.73
C ASP A 147 14.98 0.06 15.68
N ASN A 148 15.04 -0.27 14.39
CA ASN A 148 14.85 0.74 13.34
C ASN A 148 13.37 1.10 13.23
N GLU A 149 13.11 2.40 13.07
CA GLU A 149 11.77 2.92 12.86
C GLU A 149 11.29 2.63 11.44
N ILE A 150 10.06 2.12 11.34
CA ILE A 150 9.38 1.79 10.09
C ILE A 150 7.94 2.28 10.21
N ASN A 151 7.45 2.96 9.18
CA ASN A 151 6.09 3.45 9.17
C ASN A 151 5.15 2.50 8.44
N ALA A 152 4.02 2.19 9.07
CA ALA A 152 2.93 1.44 8.45
C ALA A 152 1.72 2.35 8.24
N TYR A 153 1.11 2.30 7.06
CA TYR A 153 -0.02 3.15 6.70
C TYR A 153 -1.28 2.31 6.52
N LEU A 154 -2.34 2.67 7.24
CA LEU A 154 -3.62 1.99 7.21
C LEU A 154 -4.71 2.94 6.73
N ASN A 155 -5.62 2.44 5.89
CA ASN A 155 -6.89 3.10 5.67
C ASN A 155 -7.72 3.02 6.96
N ILE A 156 -8.35 4.12 7.37
CA ILE A 156 -9.08 4.21 8.65
C ILE A 156 -10.33 3.30 8.74
N PHE A 157 -10.79 2.75 7.63
CA PHE A 157 -11.91 1.81 7.57
C PHE A 157 -11.48 0.39 7.23
N LEU A 158 -10.35 0.24 6.54
CA LEU A 158 -9.86 -1.04 6.04
C LEU A 158 -8.61 -1.48 6.79
N SER A 159 -8.36 -2.78 6.80
CA SER A 159 -7.13 -3.37 7.33
C SER A 159 -5.97 -3.39 6.32
N LEU A 160 -6.00 -2.56 5.29
CA LEU A 160 -4.96 -2.54 4.27
C LEU A 160 -3.71 -1.85 4.81
N ILE A 161 -2.68 -2.64 5.07
CA ILE A 161 -1.37 -2.15 5.53
C ILE A 161 -0.47 -1.94 4.33
N HIS A 162 0.11 -0.75 4.27
CA HIS A 162 1.25 -0.43 3.41
C HIS A 162 2.43 -0.09 4.32
N ILE A 163 3.60 -0.67 4.01
CA ILE A 163 4.85 -0.49 4.78
C ILE A 163 5.86 0.16 3.86
#